data_c7a99809b73294b5567f232631b7f0c1
#
_entry.id   c7a99809b73294b5567f232631b7f0c1
#
_cell.length_a   1.000
_cell.length_b   1.000
_cell.length_c   1.000
_cell.angle_alpha   90.00
_cell.angle_beta   90.00
_cell.angle_gamma   90.00
#
_symmetry.space_group_name_H-M   'P 1'
#
loop_
_entity.id
_entity.type
_entity.pdbx_description
1 polymer ?
#
loop_
_entity_poly.entity_id
_entity_poly.type
_entity_poly.pdbx_seq_one_letter_code
_entity_poly.pdbx_strand_id
1 'polypeptide(L)'
;SVVMALLVWLAYEARRSGQPRKVQRVTLWGLVPLVSLQALLGAVVVWIKLHWVSVSSHLALALLTLGLVTWVVADALRREGLTTPVPAAADGSARLARVARATAVLVFVQMILGSLVTGFDAGMAYSTFPSFNGDVLPDFDATYAFRQGLHVAHRLVAYGLAAMIVALLVRSRRSGTDPVVRRTAALATALVVVQIMLGAANIWGRLQADTVVPHMLVGAMLWTTMLVAAFRSRWQADAVTTPQTAAGPDHAPLAAR
;
A
#
# COMPACT_ATOMS: atom_id res chain seq x y z
N SER A 1 6.34 -9.74 -21.72
CA SER A 1 5.06 -10.03 -21.05
C SER A 1 4.00 -9.01 -21.45
N VAL A 2 2.71 -9.39 -21.34
CA VAL A 2 1.57 -8.52 -21.66
C VAL A 2 1.63 -7.19 -20.90
N VAL A 3 2.05 -7.22 -19.63
CA VAL A 3 2.21 -6.02 -18.79
C VAL A 3 3.21 -5.04 -19.41
N MET A 4 4.34 -5.55 -19.90
CA MET A 4 5.37 -4.71 -20.55
C MET A 4 4.82 -4.08 -21.83
N ALA A 5 4.13 -4.85 -22.67
CA ALA A 5 3.53 -4.33 -23.88
C ALA A 5 2.49 -3.23 -23.61
N LEU A 6 1.64 -3.43 -22.58
CA LEU A 6 0.67 -2.41 -22.15
C LEU A 6 1.35 -1.14 -21.63
N LEU A 7 2.43 -1.26 -20.83
CA LEU A 7 3.16 -0.09 -20.33
C LEU A 7 3.84 0.68 -21.45
N VAL A 8 4.45 0.00 -22.41
CA VAL A 8 5.08 0.63 -23.58
C VAL A 8 4.02 1.32 -24.44
N TRP A 9 2.88 0.66 -24.68
CA TRP A 9 1.77 1.25 -25.41
C TRP A 9 1.20 2.50 -24.70
N LEU A 10 0.95 2.42 -23.38
CA LEU A 10 0.49 3.57 -22.58
C LEU A 10 1.50 4.71 -22.58
N ALA A 11 2.79 4.41 -22.48
CA ALA A 11 3.84 5.42 -22.55
C ALA A 11 3.90 6.09 -23.93
N TYR A 12 3.71 5.31 -25.00
CA TYR A 12 3.64 5.82 -26.37
C TYR A 12 2.40 6.71 -26.58
N GLU A 13 1.20 6.26 -26.20
CA GLU A 13 -0.04 7.06 -26.30
C GLU A 13 0.05 8.36 -25.46
N ALA A 14 0.58 8.27 -24.24
CA ALA A 14 0.81 9.46 -23.43
C ALA A 14 1.77 10.47 -24.09
N ARG A 15 2.71 10.00 -24.88
CA ARG A 15 3.62 10.87 -25.66
C ARG A 15 2.93 11.46 -26.89
N ARG A 16 2.11 10.67 -27.59
CA ARG A 16 1.43 11.06 -28.83
C ARG A 16 0.31 12.07 -28.61
N SER A 17 -0.42 11.96 -27.51
CA SER A 17 -1.58 12.82 -27.22
C SER A 17 -1.22 14.29 -26.99
N GLY A 18 0.08 14.65 -26.90
CA GLY A 18 0.55 16.02 -26.69
C GLY A 18 0.16 16.65 -25.34
N GLN A 19 -0.72 15.99 -24.61
CA GLN A 19 -1.40 16.47 -23.42
C GLN A 19 -0.90 15.90 -22.08
N PRO A 20 -0.02 14.86 -21.99
CA PRO A 20 0.35 14.34 -20.70
C PRO A 20 1.20 15.35 -19.93
N ARG A 21 0.80 15.65 -18.71
CA ARG A 21 1.60 16.48 -17.82
C ARG A 21 2.99 15.86 -17.66
N LYS A 22 4.02 16.70 -17.54
CA LYS A 22 5.43 16.29 -17.46
C LYS A 22 5.66 15.14 -16.46
N VAL A 23 4.99 15.19 -15.30
CA VAL A 23 5.05 14.17 -14.25
C VAL A 23 4.53 12.81 -14.73
N GLN A 24 3.39 12.77 -15.44
CA GLN A 24 2.83 11.51 -15.97
C GLN A 24 3.73 10.88 -17.04
N ARG A 25 4.31 11.70 -17.93
CA ARG A 25 5.28 11.21 -18.93
C ARG A 25 6.51 10.59 -18.28
N VAL A 26 7.11 11.30 -17.32
CA VAL A 26 8.30 10.81 -16.60
C VAL A 26 7.98 9.52 -15.85
N THR A 27 6.81 9.45 -15.20
CA THR A 27 6.39 8.25 -14.47
C THR A 27 6.17 7.07 -15.39
N LEU A 28 5.47 7.26 -16.52
CA LEU A 28 5.22 6.18 -17.48
C LEU A 28 6.52 5.67 -18.12
N TRP A 29 7.43 6.58 -18.51
CA TRP A 29 8.74 6.18 -19.04
C TRP A 29 9.67 5.62 -17.98
N GLY A 30 9.49 5.97 -16.72
CA GLY A 30 10.19 5.36 -15.59
C GLY A 30 9.67 3.96 -15.24
N LEU A 31 8.38 3.68 -15.45
CA LEU A 31 7.82 2.36 -15.18
C LEU A 31 8.34 1.26 -16.12
N VAL A 32 8.63 1.58 -17.38
CA VAL A 32 9.14 0.58 -18.33
C VAL A 32 10.48 -0.01 -17.87
N PRO A 33 11.53 0.78 -17.57
CA PRO A 33 12.79 0.24 -17.05
C PRO A 33 12.60 -0.42 -15.68
N LEU A 34 11.69 0.08 -14.84
CA LEU A 34 11.42 -0.49 -13.52
C LEU A 34 10.82 -1.90 -13.63
N VAL A 35 9.84 -2.10 -14.53
CA VAL A 35 9.25 -3.43 -14.79
C VAL A 35 10.24 -4.36 -15.50
N SER A 36 11.13 -3.82 -16.35
CA SER A 36 12.23 -4.61 -16.94
C SER A 36 13.19 -5.12 -15.86
N LEU A 37 13.59 -4.23 -14.94
CA LEU A 37 14.43 -4.59 -13.80
C LEU A 37 13.72 -5.62 -12.89
N GLN A 38 12.41 -5.45 -12.68
CA GLN A 38 11.58 -6.39 -11.92
C GLN A 38 11.59 -7.80 -12.55
N ALA A 39 11.44 -7.88 -13.87
CA ALA A 39 11.49 -9.15 -14.59
C ALA A 39 12.88 -9.80 -14.50
N LEU A 40 13.95 -9.00 -14.61
CA LEU A 40 15.33 -9.48 -14.47
C LEU A 40 15.59 -9.99 -13.05
N LEU A 41 15.20 -9.24 -12.02
CA LEU A 41 15.31 -9.68 -10.63
C LEU A 41 14.53 -10.97 -10.37
N GLY A 42 13.31 -11.10 -10.96
CA GLY A 42 12.56 -12.34 -10.87
C GLY A 42 13.29 -13.55 -11.46
N ALA A 43 13.98 -13.38 -12.59
CA ALA A 43 14.82 -14.42 -13.17
C ALA A 43 16.02 -14.76 -12.25
N VAL A 44 16.67 -13.74 -11.68
CA VAL A 44 17.78 -13.92 -10.72
C VAL A 44 17.32 -14.69 -9.48
N VAL A 45 16.12 -14.36 -8.93
CA VAL A 45 15.54 -15.08 -7.77
C VAL A 45 15.47 -16.59 -8.02
N VAL A 46 15.04 -17.00 -9.22
CA VAL A 46 14.98 -18.42 -9.58
C VAL A 46 16.37 -18.99 -9.77
N TRP A 47 17.27 -18.28 -10.43
CA TRP A 47 18.62 -18.75 -10.73
C TRP A 47 19.48 -19.00 -9.49
N ILE A 48 19.41 -18.08 -8.49
CA ILE A 48 20.15 -18.23 -7.22
C ILE A 48 19.35 -18.97 -6.13
N LYS A 49 18.40 -19.83 -6.55
CA LYS A 49 17.63 -20.73 -5.67
C LYS A 49 16.93 -20.02 -4.51
N LEU A 50 16.22 -18.92 -4.81
CA LEU A 50 15.35 -18.21 -3.85
C LEU A 50 16.11 -17.67 -2.63
N HIS A 51 17.35 -17.21 -2.80
CA HIS A 51 18.09 -16.59 -1.70
C HIS A 51 17.30 -15.40 -1.11
N TRP A 52 17.25 -15.32 0.22
CA TRP A 52 16.38 -14.35 0.92
C TRP A 52 16.57 -12.89 0.50
N VAL A 53 17.82 -12.47 0.19
CA VAL A 53 18.09 -11.10 -0.30
C VAL A 53 17.39 -10.85 -1.63
N SER A 54 17.49 -11.79 -2.58
CA SER A 54 16.90 -11.62 -3.91
C SER A 54 15.37 -11.63 -3.85
N VAL A 55 14.78 -12.52 -3.05
CA VAL A 55 13.32 -12.60 -2.86
C VAL A 55 12.79 -11.30 -2.24
N SER A 56 13.40 -10.83 -1.16
CA SER A 56 12.97 -9.61 -0.47
C SER A 56 13.19 -8.36 -1.34
N SER A 57 14.29 -8.29 -2.10
CA SER A 57 14.55 -7.18 -3.03
C SER A 57 13.56 -7.17 -4.20
N HIS A 58 13.25 -8.34 -4.76
CA HIS A 58 12.22 -8.47 -5.80
C HIS A 58 10.85 -8.05 -5.30
N LEU A 59 10.45 -8.49 -4.10
CA LEU A 59 9.20 -8.07 -3.47
C LEU A 59 9.16 -6.56 -3.20
N ALA A 60 10.24 -6.00 -2.64
CA ALA A 60 10.31 -4.57 -2.37
C ALA A 60 10.13 -3.74 -3.65
N LEU A 61 10.83 -4.12 -4.72
CA LEU A 61 10.72 -3.46 -6.02
C LEU A 61 9.31 -3.64 -6.61
N ALA A 62 8.69 -4.83 -6.47
CA ALA A 62 7.32 -5.07 -6.91
C ALA A 62 6.32 -4.17 -6.19
N LEU A 63 6.44 -4.02 -4.86
CA LEU A 63 5.59 -3.15 -4.06
C LEU A 63 5.78 -1.67 -4.41
N LEU A 64 7.01 -1.23 -4.65
CA LEU A 64 7.29 0.14 -5.10
C LEU A 64 6.70 0.39 -6.49
N THR A 65 6.83 -0.57 -7.41
CA THR A 65 6.23 -0.51 -8.74
C THR A 65 4.71 -0.43 -8.65
N LEU A 66 4.08 -1.30 -7.85
CA LEU A 66 2.63 -1.28 -7.60
C LEU A 66 2.19 0.05 -6.96
N GLY A 67 2.99 0.58 -6.03
CA GLY A 67 2.73 1.89 -5.40
C GLY A 67 2.78 3.04 -6.41
N LEU A 68 3.76 3.03 -7.31
CA LEU A 68 3.89 4.03 -8.37
C LEU A 68 2.73 3.95 -9.37
N VAL A 69 2.35 2.75 -9.80
CA VAL A 69 1.18 2.52 -10.66
C VAL A 69 -0.10 3.02 -9.96
N THR A 70 -0.29 2.67 -8.70
CA THR A 70 -1.45 3.12 -7.90
C THR A 70 -1.52 4.65 -7.84
N TRP A 71 -0.38 5.32 -7.63
CA TRP A 71 -0.32 6.77 -7.62
C TRP A 71 -0.67 7.38 -8.98
N VAL A 72 -0.09 6.86 -10.08
CA VAL A 72 -0.37 7.36 -11.45
C VAL A 72 -1.85 7.23 -11.79
N VAL A 73 -2.44 6.07 -11.51
CA VAL A 73 -3.86 5.81 -11.78
C VAL A 73 -4.74 6.72 -10.92
N ALA A 74 -4.48 6.81 -9.62
CA ALA A 74 -5.27 7.64 -8.70
C ALA A 74 -5.19 9.14 -9.06
N ASP A 75 -4.00 9.64 -9.44
CA ASP A 75 -3.83 11.03 -9.87
C ASP A 75 -4.48 11.31 -11.23
N ALA A 76 -4.39 10.37 -12.18
CA ALA A 76 -5.05 10.49 -13.47
C ALA A 76 -6.58 10.53 -13.31
N LEU A 77 -7.18 9.58 -12.62
CA LEU A 77 -8.61 9.53 -12.35
C LEU A 77 -9.13 10.80 -11.66
N ARG A 78 -8.36 11.34 -10.70
CA ARG A 78 -8.68 12.59 -10.02
C ARG A 78 -8.67 13.78 -10.99
N ARG A 79 -7.71 13.85 -11.89
CA ARG A 79 -7.55 14.98 -12.83
C ARG A 79 -8.61 14.98 -13.91
N GLU A 80 -9.01 13.81 -14.36
CA GLU A 80 -10.07 13.63 -15.36
C GLU A 80 -11.49 13.77 -14.76
N GLY A 81 -11.61 14.05 -13.46
CA GLY A 81 -12.91 14.15 -12.79
C GLY A 81 -13.67 12.83 -12.68
N LEU A 82 -12.99 11.71 -12.90
CA LEU A 82 -13.58 10.36 -12.85
C LEU A 82 -13.70 9.81 -11.43
N THR A 83 -13.26 10.57 -10.43
CA THR A 83 -13.46 10.26 -9.00
C THR A 83 -14.27 11.35 -8.31
N THR A 84 -14.87 11.02 -7.17
CA THR A 84 -15.53 12.03 -6.34
C THR A 84 -14.54 13.18 -6.03
N PRO A 85 -14.97 14.45 -6.14
CA PRO A 85 -14.16 15.59 -5.76
C PRO A 85 -13.58 15.42 -4.35
N VAL A 86 -12.36 15.91 -4.16
CA VAL A 86 -11.75 15.93 -2.81
C VAL A 86 -12.39 17.05 -2.03
N PRO A 87 -13.03 16.77 -0.87
CA PRO A 87 -13.64 17.82 -0.06
C PRO A 87 -12.60 18.84 0.41
N ALA A 88 -13.07 20.05 0.71
CA ALA A 88 -12.24 21.01 1.44
C ALA A 88 -11.72 20.38 2.74
N ALA A 89 -10.57 20.84 3.19
CA ALA A 89 -10.02 20.30 4.42
C ALA A 89 -10.92 20.64 5.61
N ALA A 90 -11.03 19.64 6.48
CA ALA A 90 -11.68 19.76 7.77
C ALA A 90 -10.63 19.72 8.89
N ASP A 91 -11.04 20.09 10.10
CA ASP A 91 -10.17 19.98 11.27
C ASP A 91 -9.64 18.56 11.43
N GLY A 92 -8.33 18.45 11.58
CA GLY A 92 -7.62 17.17 11.73
C GLY A 92 -7.25 16.45 10.43
N SER A 93 -7.55 17.02 9.24
CA SER A 93 -7.18 16.42 7.94
C SER A 93 -5.67 16.13 7.84
N ALA A 94 -4.82 17.05 8.28
CA ALA A 94 -3.37 16.87 8.29
C ALA A 94 -2.93 15.72 9.22
N ARG A 95 -3.61 15.54 10.36
CA ARG A 95 -3.34 14.42 11.27
C ARG A 95 -3.80 13.10 10.67
N LEU A 96 -4.95 13.08 10.03
CA LEU A 96 -5.47 11.89 9.33
C LEU A 96 -4.52 11.47 8.21
N ALA A 97 -4.02 12.43 7.40
CA ALA A 97 -3.07 12.18 6.33
C ALA A 97 -1.73 11.60 6.87
N ARG A 98 -1.26 12.08 8.02
CA ARG A 98 -0.06 11.52 8.67
C ARG A 98 -0.27 10.08 9.12
N VAL A 99 -1.40 9.78 9.74
CA VAL A 99 -1.75 8.42 10.19
C VAL A 99 -1.89 7.49 8.99
N ALA A 100 -2.63 7.88 7.94
CA ALA A 100 -2.81 7.07 6.74
C ALA A 100 -1.46 6.76 6.06
N ARG A 101 -0.58 7.75 5.95
CA ARG A 101 0.77 7.57 5.39
C ARG A 101 1.64 6.65 6.24
N ALA A 102 1.66 6.87 7.56
CA ALA A 102 2.43 6.03 8.48
C ALA A 102 1.94 4.57 8.43
N THR A 103 0.62 4.35 8.35
CA THR A 103 0.03 3.02 8.21
C THR A 103 0.43 2.38 6.88
N ALA A 104 0.40 3.14 5.76
CA ALA A 104 0.87 2.63 4.48
C ALA A 104 2.35 2.21 4.53
N VAL A 105 3.23 3.03 5.09
CA VAL A 105 4.64 2.68 5.28
C VAL A 105 4.78 1.41 6.13
N LEU A 106 3.98 1.28 7.19
CA LEU A 106 4.04 0.09 8.05
C LEU A 106 3.54 -1.17 7.33
N VAL A 107 2.56 -1.08 6.41
CA VAL A 107 2.17 -2.22 5.55
C VAL A 107 3.36 -2.66 4.69
N PHE A 108 4.07 -1.72 4.06
CA PHE A 108 5.27 -2.03 3.29
C PHE A 108 6.32 -2.77 4.14
N VAL A 109 6.64 -2.22 5.31
CA VAL A 109 7.60 -2.83 6.24
C VAL A 109 7.15 -4.23 6.67
N GLN A 110 5.85 -4.41 6.96
CA GLN A 110 5.27 -5.70 7.35
C GLN A 110 5.40 -6.75 6.23
N MET A 111 5.21 -6.36 4.97
CA MET A 111 5.36 -7.27 3.84
C MET A 111 6.83 -7.69 3.64
N ILE A 112 7.78 -6.76 3.80
CA ILE A 112 9.21 -7.09 3.77
C ILE A 112 9.58 -8.00 4.94
N LEU A 113 9.08 -7.70 6.14
CA LEU A 113 9.30 -8.55 7.31
C LEU A 113 8.74 -9.97 7.10
N GLY A 114 7.56 -10.09 6.45
CA GLY A 114 7.00 -11.39 6.05
C GLY A 114 7.88 -12.15 5.05
N SER A 115 8.50 -11.45 4.09
CA SER A 115 9.44 -12.09 3.15
C SER A 115 10.72 -12.57 3.84
N LEU A 116 11.19 -11.86 4.87
CA LEU A 116 12.32 -12.30 5.70
C LEU A 116 11.94 -13.52 6.55
N VAL A 117 10.72 -13.56 7.12
CA VAL A 117 10.22 -14.76 7.83
C VAL A 117 10.28 -15.99 6.91
N THR A 118 9.88 -15.85 5.65
CA THR A 118 9.98 -16.96 4.67
C THR A 118 11.44 -17.24 4.31
N GLY A 119 12.22 -16.22 4.03
CA GLY A 119 13.60 -16.37 3.55
C GLY A 119 14.59 -16.95 4.57
N PHE A 120 14.26 -16.84 5.86
CA PHE A 120 15.04 -17.44 6.96
C PHE A 120 14.39 -18.71 7.55
N ASP A 121 13.40 -19.30 6.88
CA ASP A 121 12.65 -20.46 7.36
C ASP A 121 12.07 -20.26 8.76
N ALA A 122 11.70 -19.03 9.09
CA ALA A 122 11.18 -18.64 10.40
C ALA A 122 9.66 -18.84 10.53
N GLY A 123 8.95 -19.16 9.45
CA GLY A 123 7.49 -19.24 9.41
C GLY A 123 6.88 -20.29 10.35
N MET A 124 7.64 -21.33 10.67
CA MET A 124 7.26 -22.38 11.61
C MET A 124 8.07 -22.37 12.92
N ALA A 125 8.77 -21.26 13.23
CA ALA A 125 9.50 -21.11 14.49
C ALA A 125 8.59 -21.25 15.73
N TYR A 126 7.30 -20.86 15.57
CA TYR A 126 6.21 -21.24 16.49
C TYR A 126 5.10 -21.89 15.66
N SER A 127 4.75 -23.12 16.02
CA SER A 127 3.83 -23.98 15.27
C SER A 127 2.36 -23.79 15.64
N THR A 128 2.05 -22.88 16.58
CA THR A 128 0.70 -22.59 17.04
C THR A 128 0.33 -21.11 16.86
N PHE A 129 -0.96 -20.82 16.77
CA PHE A 129 -1.53 -19.49 16.72
C PHE A 129 -2.88 -19.46 17.43
N PRO A 130 -3.19 -18.47 18.29
CA PRO A 130 -2.41 -17.26 18.60
C PRO A 130 -1.24 -17.45 19.57
N SER A 131 -1.14 -18.59 20.24
CA SER A 131 -0.10 -18.93 21.21
C SER A 131 1.28 -19.13 20.55
N PHE A 132 2.31 -19.26 21.38
CA PHE A 132 3.68 -19.58 21.01
C PHE A 132 4.02 -20.99 21.52
N ASN A 133 3.73 -22.02 20.71
CA ASN A 133 3.85 -23.44 21.05
C ASN A 133 3.07 -23.86 22.31
N GLY A 134 1.91 -23.22 22.56
CA GLY A 134 1.06 -23.46 23.72
C GLY A 134 1.13 -22.34 24.77
N ASP A 135 2.20 -21.57 24.81
CA ASP A 135 2.40 -20.49 25.78
C ASP A 135 1.82 -19.15 25.29
N VAL A 136 1.47 -18.27 26.23
CA VAL A 136 0.99 -16.90 25.93
C VAL A 136 2.15 -15.99 25.54
N LEU A 137 3.32 -16.16 26.14
CA LEU A 137 4.53 -15.40 25.83
C LEU A 137 5.51 -16.27 25.05
N PRO A 138 6.28 -15.67 24.14
CA PRO A 138 7.29 -16.40 23.39
C PRO A 138 8.43 -16.84 24.31
N ASP A 139 8.78 -18.11 24.26
CA ASP A 139 10.02 -18.63 24.79
C ASP A 139 11.09 -18.71 23.69
N PHE A 140 12.31 -18.34 24.01
CA PHE A 140 13.41 -18.25 23.06
C PHE A 140 14.48 -19.31 23.34
N ASP A 141 14.60 -20.26 22.45
CA ASP A 141 15.72 -21.18 22.41
C ASP A 141 16.95 -20.49 21.81
N ALA A 142 18.10 -20.54 22.48
CA ALA A 142 19.33 -19.89 22.03
C ALA A 142 19.74 -20.28 20.60
N THR A 143 19.46 -21.51 20.18
CA THR A 143 19.78 -22.05 18.84
C THR A 143 18.90 -21.43 17.76
N TYR A 144 17.64 -21.11 18.10
CA TYR A 144 16.62 -20.63 17.13
C TYR A 144 16.19 -19.20 17.39
N ALA A 145 16.81 -18.50 18.34
CA ALA A 145 16.41 -17.18 18.84
C ALA A 145 16.20 -16.15 17.71
N PHE A 146 17.02 -16.17 16.66
CA PHE A 146 16.88 -15.26 15.52
C PHE A 146 15.59 -15.54 14.73
N ARG A 147 15.30 -16.80 14.40
CA ARG A 147 14.09 -17.19 13.66
C ARG A 147 12.84 -16.93 14.49
N GLN A 148 12.89 -17.27 15.76
CA GLN A 148 11.82 -17.00 16.74
C GLN A 148 11.56 -15.52 16.87
N GLY A 149 12.61 -14.70 17.04
CA GLY A 149 12.51 -13.25 17.10
C GLY A 149 11.90 -12.62 15.85
N LEU A 150 12.28 -13.11 14.67
CA LEU A 150 11.73 -12.65 13.39
C LEU A 150 10.23 -12.99 13.27
N HIS A 151 9.82 -14.20 13.66
CA HIS A 151 8.41 -14.61 13.66
C HIS A 151 7.58 -13.80 14.66
N VAL A 152 8.09 -13.59 15.89
CA VAL A 152 7.43 -12.76 16.91
C VAL A 152 7.31 -11.31 16.42
N ALA A 153 8.38 -10.73 15.86
CA ALA A 153 8.35 -9.38 15.34
C ALA A 153 7.28 -9.22 14.25
N HIS A 154 7.18 -10.18 13.31
CA HIS A 154 6.16 -10.18 12.27
C HIS A 154 4.74 -10.20 12.86
N ARG A 155 4.47 -11.02 13.87
CA ARG A 155 3.15 -11.07 14.54
C ARG A 155 2.83 -9.77 15.28
N LEU A 156 3.80 -9.22 16.04
CA LEU A 156 3.59 -7.99 16.82
C LEU A 156 3.36 -6.77 15.92
N VAL A 157 4.14 -6.65 14.84
CA VAL A 157 3.95 -5.58 13.86
C VAL A 157 2.58 -5.71 13.17
N ALA A 158 2.12 -6.95 12.88
CA ALA A 158 0.78 -7.17 12.32
C ALA A 158 -0.34 -6.70 13.26
N TYR A 159 -0.22 -6.95 14.57
CA TYR A 159 -1.20 -6.46 15.56
C TYR A 159 -1.16 -4.94 15.69
N GLY A 160 0.03 -4.34 15.73
CA GLY A 160 0.18 -2.89 15.73
C GLY A 160 -0.40 -2.24 14.48
N LEU A 161 -0.18 -2.86 13.32
CA LEU A 161 -0.74 -2.43 12.04
C LEU A 161 -2.28 -2.51 12.05
N ALA A 162 -2.86 -3.61 12.54
CA ALA A 162 -4.31 -3.74 12.67
C ALA A 162 -4.90 -2.65 13.58
N ALA A 163 -4.26 -2.37 14.71
CA ALA A 163 -4.68 -1.27 15.59
C ALA A 163 -4.61 0.10 14.90
N MET A 164 -3.57 0.37 14.11
CA MET A 164 -3.46 1.61 13.34
C MET A 164 -4.53 1.73 12.24
N ILE A 165 -4.87 0.64 11.56
CA ILE A 165 -5.93 0.61 10.54
C ILE A 165 -7.30 0.87 11.20
N VAL A 166 -7.60 0.24 12.34
CA VAL A 166 -8.82 0.50 13.10
C VAL A 166 -8.87 1.95 13.58
N ALA A 167 -7.76 2.49 14.09
CA ALA A 167 -7.66 3.89 14.48
C ALA A 167 -7.89 4.84 13.29
N LEU A 168 -7.41 4.49 12.09
CA LEU A 168 -7.69 5.24 10.86
C LEU A 168 -9.18 5.19 10.53
N LEU A 169 -9.83 4.02 10.60
CA LEU A 169 -11.26 3.87 10.36
C LEU A 169 -12.08 4.75 11.32
N VAL A 170 -11.79 4.69 12.63
CA VAL A 170 -12.48 5.50 13.63
C VAL A 170 -12.34 7.00 13.36
N ARG A 171 -11.11 7.44 13.04
CA ARG A 171 -10.84 8.85 12.71
C ARG A 171 -11.51 9.30 11.41
N SER A 172 -11.60 8.41 10.42
CA SER A 172 -12.21 8.71 9.12
C SER A 172 -13.73 8.88 9.19
N ARG A 173 -14.38 8.50 10.32
CA ARG A 173 -15.81 8.68 10.53
C ARG A 173 -16.20 10.10 10.94
N ARG A 174 -15.25 11.00 11.18
CA ARG A 174 -15.52 12.40 11.50
C ARG A 174 -16.15 13.11 10.32
N SER A 175 -17.01 14.10 10.62
CA SER A 175 -17.63 14.96 9.61
C SER A 175 -16.56 15.68 8.76
N GLY A 176 -16.82 15.88 7.48
CA GLY A 176 -15.88 16.52 6.56
C GLY A 176 -14.74 15.64 6.05
N THR A 177 -14.61 14.39 6.50
CA THR A 177 -13.62 13.47 5.94
C THR A 177 -14.02 12.99 4.55
N ASP A 178 -13.06 12.94 3.64
CA ASP A 178 -13.25 12.39 2.29
C ASP A 178 -13.92 11.00 2.32
N PRO A 179 -15.07 10.81 1.65
CA PRO A 179 -15.76 9.52 1.60
C PRO A 179 -14.90 8.37 1.08
N VAL A 180 -13.94 8.65 0.19
CA VAL A 180 -13.01 7.62 -0.32
C VAL A 180 -12.08 7.17 0.80
N VAL A 181 -11.55 8.08 1.63
CA VAL A 181 -10.71 7.72 2.78
C VAL A 181 -11.49 6.84 3.76
N ARG A 182 -12.76 7.16 4.01
CA ARG A 182 -13.62 6.35 4.89
C ARG A 182 -13.87 4.95 4.33
N ARG A 183 -14.16 4.84 3.03
CA ARG A 183 -14.40 3.55 2.36
C ARG A 183 -13.12 2.69 2.32
N THR A 184 -11.99 3.29 1.99
CA THR A 184 -10.70 2.58 1.96
C THR A 184 -10.25 2.17 3.36
N ALA A 185 -10.49 2.97 4.41
CA ALA A 185 -10.22 2.57 5.78
C ALA A 185 -11.10 1.39 6.24
N ALA A 186 -12.37 1.36 5.84
CA ALA A 186 -13.27 0.23 6.11
C ALA A 186 -12.81 -1.05 5.36
N LEU A 187 -12.47 -0.93 4.07
CA LEU A 187 -11.93 -2.04 3.28
C LEU A 187 -10.61 -2.55 3.86
N ALA A 188 -9.69 -1.66 4.24
CA ALA A 188 -8.43 -2.03 4.87
C ALA A 188 -8.65 -2.78 6.19
N THR A 189 -9.68 -2.41 6.96
CA THR A 189 -10.05 -3.13 8.20
C THR A 189 -10.51 -4.55 7.89
N ALA A 190 -11.35 -4.74 6.88
CA ALA A 190 -11.76 -6.07 6.45
C ALA A 190 -10.57 -6.90 5.93
N LEU A 191 -9.71 -6.29 5.09
CA LEU A 191 -8.53 -6.94 4.54
C LEU A 191 -7.53 -7.35 5.62
N VAL A 192 -7.29 -6.52 6.65
CA VAL A 192 -6.35 -6.89 7.73
C VAL A 192 -6.87 -8.03 8.58
N VAL A 193 -8.18 -8.13 8.80
CA VAL A 193 -8.78 -9.30 9.47
C VAL A 193 -8.55 -10.57 8.64
N VAL A 194 -8.85 -10.53 7.35
CA VAL A 194 -8.58 -11.65 6.43
C VAL A 194 -7.08 -12.00 6.41
N GLN A 195 -6.21 -10.99 6.41
CA GLN A 195 -4.76 -11.15 6.41
C GLN A 195 -4.26 -11.88 7.65
N ILE A 196 -4.78 -11.55 8.84
CA ILE A 196 -4.45 -12.24 10.09
C ILE A 196 -4.94 -13.68 10.05
N MET A 197 -6.16 -13.93 9.57
CA MET A 197 -6.70 -15.28 9.43
C MET A 197 -5.91 -16.14 8.45
N LEU A 198 -5.49 -15.57 7.31
CA LEU A 198 -4.62 -16.26 6.36
C LEU A 198 -3.22 -16.50 6.95
N GLY A 199 -2.70 -15.55 7.77
CA GLY A 199 -1.46 -15.75 8.53
C GLY A 199 -1.57 -16.92 9.53
N ALA A 200 -2.69 -17.05 10.23
CA ALA A 200 -2.98 -18.20 11.09
C ALA A 200 -3.09 -19.51 10.27
N ALA A 201 -3.79 -19.45 9.13
CA ALA A 201 -3.94 -20.58 8.22
C ALA A 201 -2.59 -21.08 7.66
N ASN A 202 -1.63 -20.17 7.42
CA ASN A 202 -0.27 -20.54 7.03
C ASN A 202 0.41 -21.43 8.08
N ILE A 203 0.20 -21.15 9.36
CA ILE A 203 0.76 -21.96 10.45
C ILE A 203 0.05 -23.30 10.53
N TRP A 204 -1.29 -23.30 10.54
CA TRP A 204 -2.10 -24.52 10.63
C TRP A 204 -1.93 -25.43 9.40
N GLY A 205 -1.81 -24.82 8.20
CA GLY A 205 -1.56 -25.51 6.93
C GLY A 205 -0.08 -25.82 6.66
N ARG A 206 0.83 -25.55 7.60
CA ARG A 206 2.27 -25.80 7.46
C ARG A 206 2.87 -25.14 6.21
N LEU A 207 2.49 -23.90 5.94
CA LEU A 207 3.00 -23.06 4.85
C LEU A 207 2.72 -23.64 3.44
N GLN A 208 1.57 -24.26 3.24
CA GLN A 208 1.17 -24.74 1.91
C GLN A 208 0.86 -23.58 0.96
N ALA A 209 1.04 -23.79 -0.33
CA ALA A 209 0.87 -22.73 -1.34
C ALA A 209 -0.57 -22.19 -1.41
N ASP A 210 -1.57 -23.01 -1.10
CA ASP A 210 -3.00 -22.65 -1.06
C ASP A 210 -3.34 -21.65 0.06
N THR A 211 -2.50 -21.50 1.08
CA THR A 211 -2.64 -20.49 2.13
C THR A 211 -1.65 -19.34 1.98
N VAL A 212 -0.42 -19.61 1.53
CA VAL A 212 0.64 -18.61 1.36
C VAL A 212 0.31 -17.64 0.21
N VAL A 213 -0.15 -18.16 -0.94
CA VAL A 213 -0.45 -17.31 -2.12
C VAL A 213 -1.61 -16.34 -1.85
N PRO A 214 -2.76 -16.75 -1.28
CA PRO A 214 -3.80 -15.80 -0.88
C PRO A 214 -3.33 -14.78 0.17
N HIS A 215 -2.50 -15.18 1.13
CA HIS A 215 -1.93 -14.26 2.11
C HIS A 215 -1.09 -13.15 1.43
N MET A 216 -0.25 -13.49 0.47
CA MET A 216 0.52 -12.51 -0.31
C MET A 216 -0.39 -11.59 -1.14
N LEU A 217 -1.42 -12.14 -1.80
CA LEU A 217 -2.37 -11.38 -2.61
C LEU A 217 -3.16 -10.37 -1.76
N VAL A 218 -3.72 -10.80 -0.64
CA VAL A 218 -4.46 -9.91 0.28
C VAL A 218 -3.53 -8.84 0.86
N GLY A 219 -2.27 -9.17 1.13
CA GLY A 219 -1.25 -8.20 1.51
C GLY A 219 -1.04 -7.11 0.45
N ALA A 220 -0.94 -7.47 -0.82
CA ALA A 220 -0.83 -6.52 -1.92
C ALA A 220 -2.10 -5.66 -2.10
N MET A 221 -3.28 -6.24 -1.90
CA MET A 221 -4.56 -5.50 -1.88
C MET A 221 -4.62 -4.50 -0.72
N LEU A 222 -4.18 -4.91 0.47
CA LEU A 222 -4.09 -4.04 1.65
C LEU A 222 -3.11 -2.88 1.41
N TRP A 223 -1.95 -3.16 0.82
CA TRP A 223 -0.97 -2.15 0.40
C TRP A 223 -1.58 -1.10 -0.53
N THR A 224 -2.19 -1.54 -1.63
CA THR A 224 -2.85 -0.66 -2.60
C THR A 224 -3.96 0.18 -1.96
N THR A 225 -4.80 -0.45 -1.12
CA THR A 225 -5.90 0.22 -0.40
C THR A 225 -5.37 1.31 0.52
N MET A 226 -4.30 1.03 1.27
CA MET A 226 -3.69 2.02 2.17
C MET A 226 -2.98 3.15 1.43
N LEU A 227 -2.41 2.90 0.26
CA LEU A 227 -1.86 3.95 -0.60
C LEU A 227 -2.95 4.90 -1.09
N VAL A 228 -4.09 4.38 -1.55
CA VAL A 228 -5.22 5.23 -1.96
C VAL A 228 -5.71 6.08 -0.80
N ALA A 229 -5.86 5.49 0.40
CA ALA A 229 -6.21 6.24 1.61
C ALA A 229 -5.21 7.35 1.93
N ALA A 230 -3.90 7.07 1.82
CA ALA A 230 -2.84 8.02 2.08
C ALA A 230 -2.82 9.17 1.06
N PHE A 231 -2.99 8.88 -0.24
CA PHE A 231 -3.03 9.90 -1.30
C PHE A 231 -4.25 10.81 -1.14
N ARG A 232 -5.44 10.24 -0.95
CA ARG A 232 -6.69 11.00 -0.78
C ARG A 232 -6.66 11.87 0.46
N SER A 233 -6.19 11.35 1.60
CA SER A 233 -6.02 12.10 2.84
C SER A 233 -5.04 13.27 2.68
N ARG A 234 -3.96 13.07 1.93
CA ARG A 234 -2.99 14.13 1.62
C ARG A 234 -3.62 15.20 0.76
N TRP A 235 -4.28 14.84 -0.33
CA TRP A 235 -4.93 15.81 -1.21
C TRP A 235 -5.97 16.65 -0.47
N GLN A 236 -6.72 16.03 0.46
CA GLN A 236 -7.64 16.76 1.33
C GLN A 236 -6.91 17.73 2.27
N ALA A 237 -5.82 17.31 2.87
CA ALA A 237 -5.01 18.16 3.75
C ALA A 237 -4.40 19.35 2.98
N ASP A 238 -3.93 19.11 1.75
CA ASP A 238 -3.31 20.15 0.90
C ASP A 238 -4.35 21.16 0.34
N ALA A 239 -5.63 20.79 0.27
CA ALA A 239 -6.71 21.66 -0.19
C ALA A 239 -7.00 22.86 0.75
N VAL A 240 -6.50 22.84 1.99
CA VAL A 240 -6.59 23.99 2.95
C VAL A 240 -5.61 25.10 2.61
N THR A 241 -4.47 24.74 2.05
CA THR A 241 -3.32 25.67 1.94
C THR A 241 -3.38 26.56 0.71
N THR A 242 -4.33 26.33 -0.21
CA THR A 242 -4.56 27.21 -1.35
C THR A 242 -5.69 28.17 -0.97
N PRO A 243 -5.41 29.47 -0.67
CA PRO A 243 -6.48 30.45 -0.53
C PRO A 243 -7.26 30.43 -1.84
N GLN A 244 -8.59 30.27 -1.75
CA GLN A 244 -9.46 30.64 -2.86
C GLN A 244 -9.12 32.10 -3.17
N THR A 245 -8.32 32.34 -4.21
CA THR A 245 -8.19 33.66 -4.80
C THR A 245 -9.63 34.09 -5.07
N ALA A 246 -10.09 35.05 -4.31
CA ALA A 246 -11.40 35.65 -4.41
C ALA A 246 -11.69 35.88 -5.90
N ALA A 247 -12.71 35.24 -6.41
CA ALA A 247 -13.34 35.69 -7.64
C ALA A 247 -13.65 37.17 -7.43
N GLY A 248 -12.92 38.01 -8.12
CA GLY A 248 -13.11 39.44 -8.05
C GLY A 248 -14.57 39.79 -8.37
N PRO A 249 -15.17 40.75 -7.68
CA PRO A 249 -16.48 41.27 -8.00
C PRO A 249 -16.34 42.24 -9.17
N ASP A 250 -16.39 41.76 -10.41
CA ASP A 250 -16.53 42.65 -11.55
C ASP A 250 -17.26 41.96 -12.69
N HIS A 251 -18.57 41.85 -12.55
CA HIS A 251 -19.50 42.01 -13.65
C HIS A 251 -20.75 42.70 -13.09
N ALA A 252 -20.61 44.02 -12.88
CA ALA A 252 -21.79 44.87 -12.85
C ALA A 252 -22.38 44.90 -14.26
N PRO A 253 -23.69 44.68 -14.45
CA PRO A 253 -24.33 44.89 -15.75
C PRO A 253 -24.33 46.36 -16.09
N LEU A 254 -23.70 46.73 -17.24
CA LEU A 254 -23.85 48.01 -17.86
C LEU A 254 -25.34 48.24 -18.12
N ALA A 255 -25.92 49.09 -17.32
CA ALA A 255 -27.27 49.65 -17.56
C ALA A 255 -27.30 50.40 -18.89
N ALA A 256 -28.29 50.09 -19.69
CA ALA A 256 -28.61 50.81 -20.91
C ALA A 256 -28.82 52.32 -20.68
N ARG A 257 -28.23 53.13 -21.54
CA ARG A 257 -28.77 54.38 -22.04
C ARG A 257 -28.54 54.48 -23.52
#